data_089eb529db699fe0fc692df7362d8ee2
#
_entry.id   089eb529db699fe0fc692df7362d8ee2
#
_cell.length_a   1.000
_cell.length_b   1.000
_cell.length_c   1.000
_cell.angle_alpha   90.00
_cell.angle_beta   90.00
_cell.angle_gamma   90.00
#
_symmetry.space_group_name_H-M   'P 1'
#
loop_
_entity.id
_entity.type
_entity.pdbx_description
1 polymer ?
#
loop_
_entity_poly.entity_id
_entity_poly.type
_entity_poly.pdbx_seq_one_letter_code
_entity_poly.pdbx_strand_id
1 'polypeptide(L)'
;VTADEDAEYSRVLDIKLDELVPVVAYPHLPENTHPAKEGHDIKIDQVVIGSCTNGRLEDLAQAAEILKGHKVCDHVRMIIIPATQQIYQAAMHLGYIDTFIEAGAAVSTPTCGPCLGGYMGILAAGERAVSTTNRNFRGRMGHVDSEVYLASPYTAAASAITGYITSPEEVVK
;
A
#
# COMPACT_ATOMS: atom_id res chain seq x y z
N VAL A 1 -9.28 14.34 -22.04
CA VAL A 1 -10.00 13.68 -23.15
C VAL A 1 -11.44 13.56 -22.71
N THR A 2 -12.36 14.05 -23.50
CA THR A 2 -13.82 13.94 -23.31
C THR A 2 -14.40 13.08 -24.41
N ALA A 3 -15.53 12.43 -24.15
CA ALA A 3 -16.26 11.70 -25.16
C ALA A 3 -16.92 12.68 -26.17
N ASP A 4 -17.28 12.16 -27.35
CA ASP A 4 -17.99 12.93 -28.36
C ASP A 4 -19.38 13.34 -27.84
N GLU A 5 -19.91 14.47 -28.32
CA GLU A 5 -21.18 15.03 -27.83
C GLU A 5 -22.39 14.12 -28.08
N ASP A 6 -22.30 13.26 -29.11
CA ASP A 6 -23.33 12.30 -29.50
C ASP A 6 -23.04 10.88 -29.04
N ALA A 7 -22.08 10.69 -28.11
CA ALA A 7 -21.74 9.36 -27.60
C ALA A 7 -22.91 8.71 -26.85
N GLU A 8 -23.28 7.50 -27.26
CA GLU A 8 -24.29 6.70 -26.56
C GLU A 8 -23.63 5.79 -25.52
N TYR A 9 -24.12 5.82 -24.28
CA TYR A 9 -23.60 5.03 -23.16
C TYR A 9 -24.54 3.87 -22.85
N SER A 10 -23.99 2.67 -22.77
CA SER A 10 -24.73 1.49 -22.32
C SER A 10 -25.15 1.56 -20.84
N ARG A 11 -24.40 2.31 -20.05
CA ARG A 11 -24.66 2.56 -18.63
C ARG A 11 -23.95 3.81 -18.15
N VAL A 12 -24.60 4.57 -17.29
CA VAL A 12 -24.02 5.71 -16.57
C VAL A 12 -23.98 5.39 -15.08
N LEU A 13 -22.84 5.65 -14.43
CA LEU A 13 -22.64 5.47 -13.00
C LEU A 13 -22.22 6.82 -12.42
N ASP A 14 -23.02 7.35 -11.49
CA ASP A 14 -22.70 8.55 -10.73
C ASP A 14 -22.05 8.13 -9.40
N ILE A 15 -20.81 8.58 -9.18
CA ILE A 15 -20.04 8.29 -7.96
C ILE A 15 -19.81 9.61 -7.21
N LYS A 16 -20.32 9.69 -5.99
CA LYS A 16 -20.10 10.84 -5.11
C LYS A 16 -18.77 10.66 -4.37
N LEU A 17 -17.79 11.47 -4.70
CA LEU A 17 -16.42 11.36 -4.17
C LEU A 17 -16.34 11.67 -2.66
N ASP A 18 -17.22 12.52 -2.16
CA ASP A 18 -17.34 12.90 -0.75
C ASP A 18 -17.93 11.81 0.17
N GLU A 19 -18.55 10.79 -0.44
CA GLU A 19 -19.06 9.61 0.28
C GLU A 19 -18.06 8.43 0.29
N LEU A 20 -16.92 8.55 -0.40
CA LEU A 20 -15.91 7.49 -0.43
C LEU A 20 -15.13 7.41 0.89
N VAL A 21 -14.93 6.19 1.35
CA VAL A 21 -14.09 5.89 2.52
C VAL A 21 -12.87 5.07 2.11
N PRO A 22 -11.76 5.11 2.88
CA PRO A 22 -10.63 4.23 2.65
C PRO A 22 -11.05 2.76 2.67
N VAL A 23 -10.66 2.01 1.64
CA VAL A 23 -11.00 0.58 1.51
C VAL A 23 -9.74 -0.27 1.40
N VAL A 24 -9.88 -1.54 1.77
CA VAL A 24 -8.85 -2.58 1.65
C VAL A 24 -9.45 -3.76 0.90
N ALA A 25 -8.74 -4.25 -0.12
CA ALA A 25 -9.13 -5.48 -0.80
C ALA A 25 -8.55 -6.69 -0.04
N TYR A 26 -9.44 -7.49 0.52
CA TYR A 26 -9.08 -8.68 1.29
C TYR A 26 -8.65 -9.84 0.38
N PRO A 27 -7.86 -10.79 0.91
CA PRO A 27 -7.48 -11.98 0.16
C PRO A 27 -8.73 -12.77 -0.34
N HIS A 28 -8.71 -13.35 -1.51
CA HIS A 28 -7.60 -13.44 -2.48
C HIS A 28 -8.01 -12.81 -3.83
N LEU A 29 -8.88 -11.79 -3.79
CA LEU A 29 -9.40 -11.11 -4.98
C LEU A 29 -9.39 -9.59 -4.77
N PRO A 30 -8.96 -8.80 -5.76
CA PRO A 30 -8.95 -7.33 -5.64
C PRO A 30 -10.34 -6.71 -5.46
N GLU A 31 -11.40 -7.38 -5.90
CA GLU A 31 -12.79 -6.95 -5.76
C GLU A 31 -13.40 -7.21 -4.37
N ASN A 32 -12.73 -8.01 -3.53
CA ASN A 32 -13.17 -8.29 -2.16
C ASN A 32 -12.85 -7.10 -1.22
N THR A 33 -13.49 -5.97 -1.47
CA THR A 33 -13.21 -4.70 -0.80
C THR A 33 -14.08 -4.49 0.42
N HIS A 34 -13.45 -4.06 1.51
CA HIS A 34 -14.08 -3.71 2.78
C HIS A 34 -13.56 -2.33 3.26
N PRO A 35 -14.36 -1.55 4.00
CA PRO A 35 -13.85 -0.36 4.66
C PRO A 35 -12.63 -0.65 5.54
N ALA A 36 -11.60 0.17 5.48
CA ALA A 36 -10.37 -0.04 6.24
C ALA A 36 -10.63 -0.13 7.76
N LYS A 37 -11.62 0.62 8.27
CA LYS A 37 -12.04 0.59 9.68
C LYS A 37 -12.55 -0.77 10.17
N GLU A 38 -13.00 -1.64 9.27
CA GLU A 38 -13.45 -3.00 9.62
C GLU A 38 -12.29 -3.96 9.86
N GLY A 39 -11.08 -3.59 9.46
CA GLY A 39 -9.88 -4.43 9.55
C GLY A 39 -9.09 -4.31 10.85
N HIS A 40 -9.54 -3.55 11.83
CA HIS A 40 -8.80 -3.22 13.05
C HIS A 40 -8.36 -4.44 13.91
N ASP A 41 -8.99 -5.60 13.76
CA ASP A 41 -8.63 -6.85 14.42
C ASP A 41 -7.61 -7.69 13.60
N ILE A 42 -7.30 -7.30 12.37
CA ILE A 42 -6.41 -8.04 11.49
C ILE A 42 -4.98 -7.58 11.73
N LYS A 43 -4.24 -8.37 12.51
CA LYS A 43 -2.81 -8.18 12.72
C LYS A 43 -2.04 -8.47 11.44
N ILE A 44 -1.06 -7.62 11.12
CA ILE A 44 -0.20 -7.75 9.94
C ILE A 44 1.27 -7.93 10.32
N ASP A 45 2.03 -8.60 9.46
CA ASP A 45 3.45 -8.88 9.64
C ASP A 45 4.33 -8.04 8.71
N GLN A 46 3.76 -7.54 7.62
CA GLN A 46 4.50 -6.81 6.60
C GLN A 46 3.67 -5.72 5.93
N VAL A 47 4.34 -4.63 5.54
CA VAL A 47 3.79 -3.61 4.66
C VAL A 47 4.73 -3.39 3.47
N VAL A 48 4.15 -3.32 2.26
CA VAL A 48 4.90 -3.07 1.02
C VAL A 48 4.28 -1.89 0.28
N ILE A 49 5.03 -0.81 0.13
CA ILE A 49 4.59 0.36 -0.63
C ILE A 49 5.47 0.52 -1.87
N GLY A 50 4.85 0.60 -3.02
CA GLY A 50 5.51 0.89 -4.27
C GLY A 50 5.55 -0.27 -5.27
N SER A 51 6.72 -0.55 -5.83
CA SER A 51 6.99 -1.42 -6.97
C SER A 51 6.59 -0.80 -8.34
N CYS A 52 6.46 -1.61 -9.41
CA CYS A 52 6.21 -1.12 -10.77
C CYS A 52 4.79 -0.56 -10.98
N THR A 53 3.81 -0.95 -10.17
CA THR A 53 2.41 -0.53 -10.33
C THR A 53 2.01 0.64 -9.42
N ASN A 54 2.80 0.89 -8.39
CA ASN A 54 2.67 1.99 -7.44
C ASN A 54 4.08 2.54 -7.15
N GLY A 55 4.25 3.48 -6.20
CA GLY A 55 5.56 4.05 -5.89
C GLY A 55 5.94 5.22 -6.80
N ARG A 56 4.96 5.90 -7.35
CA ARG A 56 5.08 7.23 -7.94
C ARG A 56 5.46 8.24 -6.86
N LEU A 57 5.88 9.42 -7.24
CA LEU A 57 6.27 10.44 -6.28
C LEU A 57 5.13 10.83 -5.34
N GLU A 58 3.92 10.88 -5.88
CA GLU A 58 2.68 11.15 -5.14
C GLU A 58 2.36 10.04 -4.12
N ASP A 59 2.56 8.78 -4.50
CA ASP A 59 2.35 7.63 -3.61
C ASP A 59 3.34 7.66 -2.44
N LEU A 60 4.60 7.99 -2.73
CA LEU A 60 5.64 8.13 -1.71
C LEU A 60 5.38 9.35 -0.81
N ALA A 61 4.86 10.45 -1.36
CA ALA A 61 4.48 11.63 -0.59
C ALA A 61 3.37 11.28 0.42
N GLN A 62 2.34 10.56 -0.01
CA GLN A 62 1.23 10.09 0.83
C GLN A 62 1.74 9.22 1.99
N ALA A 63 2.63 8.28 1.69
CA ALA A 63 3.22 7.43 2.72
C ALA A 63 4.10 8.22 3.70
N ALA A 64 4.91 9.17 3.19
CA ALA A 64 5.78 10.00 4.00
C ALA A 64 4.98 10.95 4.92
N GLU A 65 3.85 11.47 4.45
CA GLU A 65 2.95 12.31 5.25
C GLU A 65 2.47 11.58 6.51
N ILE A 66 2.02 10.33 6.36
CA ILE A 66 1.55 9.50 7.48
C ILE A 66 2.71 9.09 8.41
N LEU A 67 3.86 8.71 7.84
CA LEU A 67 4.99 8.19 8.62
C LEU A 67 5.80 9.27 9.34
N LYS A 68 5.65 10.52 8.95
CA LYS A 68 6.43 11.63 9.52
C LYS A 68 6.21 11.75 11.03
N GLY A 69 7.29 11.55 11.78
CA GLY A 69 7.27 11.61 13.25
C GLY A 69 6.73 10.33 13.93
N HIS A 70 6.38 9.31 13.16
CA HIS A 70 5.94 8.02 13.66
C HIS A 70 7.00 6.93 13.46
N LYS A 71 6.82 5.81 14.14
CA LYS A 71 7.63 4.59 13.97
C LYS A 71 6.75 3.45 13.46
N VAL A 72 7.33 2.63 12.61
CA VAL A 72 6.75 1.35 12.23
C VAL A 72 6.68 0.45 13.47
N CYS A 73 5.58 -0.27 13.63
CA CYS A 73 5.38 -1.19 14.73
C CYS A 73 6.47 -2.27 14.75
N ASP A 74 7.03 -2.59 15.92
CA ASP A 74 8.21 -3.45 16.08
C ASP A 74 8.11 -4.82 15.40
N HIS A 75 6.92 -5.38 15.28
CA HIS A 75 6.72 -6.68 14.64
C HIS A 75 6.42 -6.59 13.13
N VAL A 76 6.33 -5.39 12.55
CA VAL A 76 6.02 -5.18 11.14
C VAL A 76 7.28 -4.93 10.32
N ARG A 77 7.47 -5.67 9.25
CA ARG A 77 8.48 -5.38 8.23
C ARG A 77 7.91 -4.40 7.22
N MET A 78 8.41 -3.18 7.15
CA MET A 78 7.99 -2.21 6.15
C MET A 78 9.03 -2.08 5.04
N ILE A 79 8.59 -2.22 3.79
CA ILE A 79 9.42 -2.16 2.59
C ILE A 79 8.86 -1.08 1.66
N ILE A 80 9.72 -0.12 1.29
CA ILE A 80 9.41 0.96 0.34
C ILE A 80 10.20 0.73 -0.95
N ILE A 81 9.50 0.76 -2.09
CA ILE A 81 10.10 0.50 -3.40
C ILE A 81 9.67 1.61 -4.38
N PRO A 82 10.52 2.63 -4.63
CA PRO A 82 10.24 3.63 -5.66
C PRO A 82 10.09 2.99 -7.04
N ALA A 83 9.21 3.53 -7.90
CA ALA A 83 8.91 2.91 -9.19
C ALA A 83 10.07 3.03 -10.20
N THR A 84 10.86 4.09 -10.15
CA THR A 84 12.02 4.33 -11.03
C THR A 84 13.18 4.99 -10.28
N GLN A 85 14.37 4.96 -10.87
CA GLN A 85 15.54 5.67 -10.32
C GLN A 85 15.32 7.18 -10.24
N GLN A 86 14.63 7.77 -11.22
CA GLN A 86 14.31 9.19 -11.21
C GLN A 86 13.38 9.56 -10.04
N ILE A 87 12.34 8.74 -9.79
CA ILE A 87 11.46 8.91 -8.64
C ILE A 87 12.22 8.71 -7.33
N TYR A 88 13.11 7.72 -7.25
CA TYR A 88 13.95 7.51 -6.08
C TYR A 88 14.79 8.74 -5.77
N GLN A 89 15.47 9.29 -6.79
CA GLN A 89 16.27 10.51 -6.64
C GLN A 89 15.42 11.73 -6.22
N ALA A 90 14.24 11.90 -6.83
CA ALA A 90 13.33 12.98 -6.45
C ALA A 90 12.84 12.85 -5.00
N ALA A 91 12.48 11.62 -4.58
CA ALA A 91 12.07 11.33 -3.21
C ALA A 91 13.19 11.59 -2.17
N MET A 92 14.46 11.33 -2.54
CA MET A 92 15.63 11.71 -1.72
C MET A 92 15.70 13.23 -1.54
N HIS A 93 15.63 13.98 -2.64
CA HIS A 93 15.72 15.45 -2.57
C HIS A 93 14.57 16.11 -1.80
N LEU A 94 13.39 15.46 -1.75
CA LEU A 94 12.23 15.91 -0.99
C LEU A 94 12.23 15.44 0.47
N GLY A 95 13.24 14.65 0.90
CA GLY A 95 13.35 14.13 2.26
C GLY A 95 12.42 12.97 2.60
N TYR A 96 11.72 12.39 1.61
CA TYR A 96 10.83 11.24 1.86
C TYR A 96 11.61 10.00 2.26
N ILE A 97 12.78 9.78 1.67
CA ILE A 97 13.64 8.64 1.99
C ILE A 97 14.12 8.71 3.44
N ASP A 98 14.52 9.89 3.90
CA ASP A 98 14.92 10.12 5.30
C ASP A 98 13.75 9.81 6.25
N THR A 99 12.54 10.30 5.92
CA THR A 99 11.32 10.00 6.69
C THR A 99 11.07 8.49 6.80
N PHE A 100 11.22 7.73 5.72
CA PHE A 100 11.03 6.28 5.73
C PHE A 100 12.07 5.55 6.59
N ILE A 101 13.34 5.95 6.47
CA ILE A 101 14.43 5.37 7.27
C ILE A 101 14.23 5.72 8.75
N GLU A 102 13.89 6.96 9.06
CA GLU A 102 13.57 7.40 10.42
C GLU A 102 12.39 6.63 11.00
N ALA A 103 11.37 6.34 10.21
CA ALA A 103 10.24 5.52 10.64
C ALA A 103 10.61 4.05 10.90
N GLY A 104 11.75 3.57 10.38
CA GLY A 104 12.21 2.18 10.51
C GLY A 104 11.87 1.30 9.31
N ALA A 105 11.50 1.90 8.16
CA ALA A 105 11.26 1.16 6.93
C ALA A 105 12.57 0.82 6.19
N ALA A 106 12.59 -0.32 5.50
CA ALA A 106 13.65 -0.67 4.55
C ALA A 106 13.33 -0.04 3.18
N VAL A 107 14.20 0.83 2.68
CA VAL A 107 14.05 1.42 1.34
C VAL A 107 14.90 0.66 0.35
N SER A 108 14.27 0.12 -0.69
CA SER A 108 14.93 -0.62 -1.77
C SER A 108 15.15 0.25 -3.00
N THR A 109 16.08 -0.15 -3.83
CA THR A 109 16.15 0.35 -5.22
C THR A 109 14.92 -0.10 -6.01
N PRO A 110 14.56 0.59 -7.13
CA PRO A 110 13.45 0.21 -7.99
C PRO A 110 13.54 -1.25 -8.44
N THR A 111 12.51 -2.03 -8.08
CA THR A 111 12.40 -3.47 -8.38
C THR A 111 10.95 -3.93 -8.21
N CYS A 112 10.63 -5.17 -8.58
CA CYS A 112 9.35 -5.79 -8.24
C CYS A 112 9.23 -6.12 -6.75
N GLY A 113 10.34 -6.26 -6.02
CA GLY A 113 10.32 -6.62 -4.61
C GLY A 113 9.57 -7.93 -4.34
N PRO A 114 8.80 -8.04 -3.26
CA PRO A 114 8.04 -9.23 -2.93
C PRO A 114 6.82 -9.48 -3.84
N CYS A 115 6.45 -8.50 -4.68
CA CYS A 115 5.26 -8.56 -5.54
C CYS A 115 5.18 -9.82 -6.43
N LEU A 116 6.31 -10.41 -6.79
CA LEU A 116 6.38 -11.63 -7.60
C LEU A 116 6.60 -12.92 -6.78
N GLY A 117 6.77 -12.79 -5.45
CA GLY A 117 7.06 -13.94 -4.57
C GLY A 117 8.50 -14.47 -4.64
N GLY A 118 9.43 -13.73 -5.21
CA GLY A 118 10.78 -14.20 -5.50
C GLY A 118 11.94 -13.34 -4.99
N TYR A 119 11.68 -12.22 -4.35
CA TYR A 119 12.71 -11.29 -3.88
C TYR A 119 12.27 -10.51 -2.66
N MET A 120 13.14 -10.25 -1.72
CA MET A 120 13.03 -9.59 -0.42
C MET A 120 11.57 -9.45 0.12
N GLY A 121 11.35 -9.81 1.36
CA GLY A 121 10.02 -9.73 1.97
C GLY A 121 9.04 -10.80 1.49
N ILE A 122 9.55 -11.97 1.09
CA ILE A 122 8.74 -13.15 0.79
C ILE A 122 8.01 -13.58 2.07
N LEU A 123 6.70 -13.77 1.97
CA LEU A 123 5.85 -14.15 3.10
C LEU A 123 5.96 -15.64 3.41
N ALA A 124 6.06 -15.96 4.68
CA ALA A 124 5.93 -17.31 5.20
C ALA A 124 4.45 -17.74 5.32
N ALA A 125 4.22 -19.00 5.69
CA ALA A 125 2.89 -19.52 5.95
C ALA A 125 2.19 -18.75 7.07
N GLY A 126 0.97 -18.28 6.82
CA GLY A 126 0.16 -17.54 7.79
C GLY A 126 0.55 -16.07 7.98
N GLU A 127 1.63 -15.58 7.35
CA GLU A 127 1.96 -14.17 7.39
C GLU A 127 0.98 -13.32 6.56
N ARG A 128 0.71 -12.11 7.04
CA ARG A 128 -0.20 -11.13 6.44
C ARG A 128 0.53 -9.87 6.04
N ALA A 129 0.31 -9.43 4.80
CA ALA A 129 0.88 -8.19 4.31
C ALA A 129 -0.20 -7.23 3.81
N VAL A 130 -0.07 -5.94 4.14
CA VAL A 130 -0.75 -4.85 3.45
C VAL A 130 0.15 -4.33 2.35
N SER A 131 -0.38 -4.18 1.14
CA SER A 131 0.42 -3.82 -0.03
C SER A 131 -0.30 -2.85 -0.96
N THR A 132 0.47 -1.96 -1.57
CA THR A 132 -0.01 -1.06 -2.62
C THR A 132 0.17 -1.64 -4.04
N THR A 133 0.50 -2.93 -4.15
CA THR A 133 0.59 -3.64 -5.44
C THR A 133 -0.79 -3.95 -6.01
N ASN A 134 -0.87 -4.65 -7.14
CA ASN A 134 -2.11 -4.77 -7.91
C ASN A 134 -2.79 -6.15 -7.87
N ARG A 135 -2.25 -7.12 -7.13
CA ARG A 135 -2.78 -8.49 -7.06
C ARG A 135 -2.57 -9.10 -5.68
N ASN A 136 -3.52 -9.90 -5.24
CA ASN A 136 -3.52 -10.56 -3.92
C ASN A 136 -3.98 -12.02 -3.95
N PHE A 137 -3.83 -12.70 -5.10
CA PHE A 137 -4.14 -14.13 -5.21
C PHE A 137 -3.22 -14.98 -4.31
N ARG A 138 -3.63 -16.21 -4.03
CA ARG A 138 -2.87 -17.17 -3.20
C ARG A 138 -1.42 -17.33 -3.67
N GLY A 139 -0.48 -17.21 -2.75
CA GLY A 139 0.95 -17.35 -3.04
C GLY A 139 1.56 -16.15 -3.78
N ARG A 140 0.83 -15.04 -3.94
CA ARG A 140 1.32 -13.86 -4.68
C ARG A 140 2.66 -13.35 -4.18
N MET A 141 2.86 -13.30 -2.86
CA MET A 141 4.07 -12.77 -2.24
C MET A 141 4.89 -13.83 -1.49
N GLY A 142 4.66 -15.11 -1.75
CA GLY A 142 5.40 -16.19 -1.11
C GLY A 142 4.58 -17.44 -0.87
N HIS A 143 4.42 -17.85 0.39
CA HIS A 143 3.72 -19.08 0.73
C HIS A 143 2.23 -19.02 0.35
N VAL A 144 1.66 -20.16 -0.07
CA VAL A 144 0.25 -20.27 -0.50
C VAL A 144 -0.76 -19.95 0.61
N ASP A 145 -0.37 -20.13 1.86
CA ASP A 145 -1.19 -19.80 3.04
C ASP A 145 -0.89 -18.40 3.60
N SER A 146 -0.13 -17.57 2.88
CA SER A 146 0.01 -16.17 3.22
C SER A 146 -1.15 -15.35 2.65
N GLU A 147 -1.41 -14.21 3.28
CA GLU A 147 -2.50 -13.31 2.92
C GLU A 147 -1.97 -11.94 2.50
N VAL A 148 -2.45 -11.43 1.37
CA VAL A 148 -2.11 -10.08 0.88
C VAL A 148 -3.36 -9.24 0.82
N TYR A 149 -3.33 -8.10 1.49
CA TYR A 149 -4.39 -7.10 1.53
C TYR A 149 -3.96 -5.90 0.68
N LEU A 150 -4.77 -5.51 -0.31
CA LEU A 150 -4.43 -4.36 -1.16
C LEU A 150 -5.04 -3.09 -0.58
N ALA A 151 -4.24 -2.04 -0.48
CA ALA A 151 -4.65 -0.76 0.09
C ALA A 151 -3.95 0.43 -0.59
N SER A 152 -4.42 1.63 -0.32
CA SER A 152 -3.74 2.87 -0.70
C SER A 152 -2.44 3.08 0.10
N PRO A 153 -1.51 3.93 -0.36
CA PRO A 153 -0.31 4.29 0.40
C PRO A 153 -0.62 4.87 1.78
N TYR A 154 -1.68 5.67 1.92
CA TYR A 154 -2.14 6.20 3.21
C TYR A 154 -2.52 5.08 4.19
N THR A 155 -3.39 4.16 3.75
CA THR A 155 -3.86 3.04 4.57
C THR A 155 -2.72 2.07 4.91
N ALA A 156 -1.83 1.80 3.94
CA ALA A 156 -0.68 0.94 4.15
C ALA A 156 0.30 1.54 5.19
N ALA A 157 0.58 2.83 5.10
CA ALA A 157 1.44 3.53 6.06
C ALA A 157 0.82 3.58 7.47
N ALA A 158 -0.49 3.86 7.57
CA ALA A 158 -1.20 3.83 8.85
C ALA A 158 -1.16 2.43 9.49
N SER A 159 -1.39 1.40 8.69
CA SER A 159 -1.31 0.01 9.14
C SER A 159 0.10 -0.39 9.60
N ALA A 160 1.15 0.16 8.99
CA ALA A 160 2.52 -0.08 9.43
C ALA A 160 2.80 0.48 10.83
N ILE A 161 2.20 1.62 11.18
CA ILE A 161 2.37 2.26 12.49
C ILE A 161 1.70 1.43 13.59
N THR A 162 0.48 0.95 13.35
CA THR A 162 -0.32 0.26 14.38
C THR A 162 -0.03 -1.24 14.46
N GLY A 163 0.43 -1.86 13.35
CA GLY A 163 0.58 -3.31 13.23
C GLY A 163 -0.72 -4.06 12.90
N TYR A 164 -1.78 -3.33 12.58
CA TYR A 164 -3.11 -3.83 12.19
C TYR A 164 -3.60 -3.10 10.95
N ILE A 165 -4.58 -3.64 10.23
CA ILE A 165 -5.26 -2.86 9.17
C ILE A 165 -5.94 -1.66 9.81
N THR A 166 -5.54 -0.45 9.39
CA THR A 166 -5.92 0.81 10.04
C THR A 166 -6.28 1.86 9.01
N SER A 167 -7.40 2.55 9.24
CA SER A 167 -7.75 3.71 8.42
C SER A 167 -6.78 4.88 8.68
N PRO A 168 -6.34 5.62 7.65
CA PRO A 168 -5.41 6.73 7.85
C PRO A 168 -5.92 7.79 8.83
N GLU A 169 -7.22 8.01 8.92
CA GLU A 169 -7.86 8.96 9.83
C GLU A 169 -7.63 8.63 11.32
N GLU A 170 -7.24 7.40 11.64
CA GLU A 170 -7.02 6.95 13.02
C GLU A 170 -5.62 7.32 13.54
N VAL A 171 -4.68 7.64 12.64
CA VAL A 171 -3.30 7.99 12.98
C VAL A 171 -2.97 9.45 12.71
N VAL A 172 -3.68 10.11 11.79
CA VAL A 172 -3.54 11.56 11.54
C VAL A 172 -4.42 12.31 12.54
N LYS A 173 -3.79 13.18 13.33
CA LYS A 173 -4.47 14.07 14.27
C LYS A 173 -4.64 15.46 13.69
#